data_3c8b9840d2539d4e5e09f04655e7be4a
#
_entry.id   3c8b9840d2539d4e5e09f04655e7be4a
#
_cell.length_a   1.000
_cell.length_b   1.000
_cell.length_c   1.000
_cell.angle_alpha   90.00
_cell.angle_beta   90.00
_cell.angle_gamma   90.00
#
_symmetry.space_group_name_H-M   'P 1'
#
loop_
_entity.id
_entity.type
_entity.pdbx_description
1 polymer ?
#
loop_
_entity_poly.entity_id
_entity_poly.type
_entity_poly.pdbx_seq_one_letter_code
_entity_poly.pdbx_strand_id
1 'polypeptide(L)'
;SLREYIPEDQLWPIYDEGTAEDPFRGTPNPAWLAHQTSMELNETNTFGYRIGLMTSQVRHMFRDVPDSIDTYARMSQMSQAEAFKYFIERFRTAKWNKTGIIWWNVLDGWQQVSDAVVNYNFRPKLAYSFIRRAQEPVLMAFSDPQQDGWYDLHAVNDTQTAVVLTYEVRDLWGAASQDAAPLLLSGIVTVPADGNRGGA
;
A
#
# COMPACT_ATOMS: atom_id res chain seq x y z
N SER A 1 -12.22 -4.24 -13.58
CA SER A 1 -12.59 -3.11 -12.72
C SER A 1 -13.87 -3.43 -11.96
N LEU A 2 -14.20 -2.67 -10.94
CA LEU A 2 -15.44 -2.86 -10.14
C LEU A 2 -16.70 -2.82 -11.03
N ARG A 3 -16.71 -1.95 -12.04
CA ARG A 3 -17.81 -1.82 -13.02
C ARG A 3 -18.07 -3.08 -13.89
N GLU A 4 -17.22 -4.09 -13.83
CA GLU A 4 -17.40 -5.35 -14.55
C GLU A 4 -18.32 -6.34 -13.81
N TYR A 5 -18.55 -6.11 -12.50
CA TYR A 5 -19.31 -7.04 -11.67
C TYR A 5 -20.21 -6.39 -10.61
N ILE A 6 -20.08 -5.09 -10.37
CA ILE A 6 -21.00 -4.34 -9.51
C ILE A 6 -21.91 -3.50 -10.41
N PRO A 7 -23.24 -3.62 -10.30
CA PRO A 7 -24.19 -2.80 -11.04
C PRO A 7 -23.98 -1.31 -10.79
N GLU A 8 -24.19 -0.48 -11.81
CA GLU A 8 -23.91 0.96 -11.76
C GLU A 8 -24.72 1.68 -10.67
N ASP A 9 -25.98 1.27 -10.46
CA ASP A 9 -26.87 1.80 -9.42
C ASP A 9 -26.48 1.41 -7.98
N GLN A 10 -25.58 0.43 -7.80
CA GLN A 10 -25.04 0.01 -6.52
C GLN A 10 -23.54 0.32 -6.37
N LEU A 11 -22.93 0.89 -7.40
CA LEU A 11 -21.50 1.12 -7.43
C LEU A 11 -21.07 2.26 -6.52
N TRP A 12 -21.84 3.33 -6.52
CA TRP A 12 -21.58 4.53 -5.72
C TRP A 12 -22.88 5.28 -5.39
N PRO A 13 -23.10 5.74 -4.13
CA PRO A 13 -22.28 5.46 -2.95
C PRO A 13 -22.20 3.96 -2.62
N ILE A 14 -21.14 3.56 -1.91
CA ILE A 14 -20.94 2.13 -1.53
C ILE A 14 -22.01 1.64 -0.55
N TYR A 15 -22.54 2.56 0.28
CA TYR A 15 -23.48 2.28 1.36
C TYR A 15 -24.88 2.81 1.01
N ASP A 16 -25.92 2.11 1.45
CA ASP A 16 -27.32 2.35 1.11
C ASP A 16 -27.88 3.70 1.61
N GLU A 17 -27.35 4.23 2.71
CA GLU A 17 -27.69 5.57 3.24
C GLU A 17 -26.61 6.62 2.89
N GLY A 18 -25.70 6.31 1.94
CA GLY A 18 -24.61 7.19 1.56
C GLY A 18 -25.10 8.47 0.89
N THR A 19 -24.52 9.61 1.28
CA THR A 19 -24.72 10.92 0.68
C THR A 19 -23.43 11.45 0.07
N ALA A 20 -23.49 12.61 -0.59
CA ALA A 20 -22.28 13.28 -1.09
C ALA A 20 -21.34 13.68 0.07
N GLU A 21 -21.90 14.03 1.22
CA GLU A 21 -21.15 14.46 2.41
C GLU A 21 -20.65 13.25 3.25
N ASP A 22 -21.39 12.13 3.24
CA ASP A 22 -20.97 10.88 3.90
C ASP A 22 -21.39 9.66 3.07
N PRO A 23 -20.60 9.27 2.05
CA PRO A 23 -20.89 8.12 1.19
C PRO A 23 -20.73 6.77 1.89
N PHE A 24 -20.32 6.76 3.16
CA PHE A 24 -20.07 5.55 3.96
C PHE A 24 -21.06 5.37 5.11
N ARG A 25 -22.24 5.94 4.99
CA ARG A 25 -23.31 5.82 5.97
C ARG A 25 -24.20 4.63 5.63
N GLY A 26 -24.61 3.88 6.67
CA GLY A 26 -25.53 2.75 6.53
C GLY A 26 -24.83 1.40 6.37
N THR A 27 -25.44 0.53 5.56
CA THR A 27 -24.93 -0.80 5.25
C THR A 27 -24.37 -0.84 3.83
N PRO A 28 -23.25 -1.53 3.55
CA PRO A 28 -22.78 -1.67 2.18
C PRO A 28 -23.84 -2.27 1.26
N ASN A 29 -23.98 -1.75 0.05
CA ASN A 29 -24.94 -2.22 -0.93
C ASN A 29 -24.81 -3.72 -1.19
N PRO A 30 -25.90 -4.45 -1.50
CA PRO A 30 -25.89 -5.90 -1.65
C PRO A 30 -24.86 -6.44 -2.63
N ALA A 31 -24.59 -5.73 -3.73
CA ALA A 31 -23.58 -6.14 -4.70
C ALA A 31 -22.15 -6.07 -4.12
N TRP A 32 -21.85 -5.07 -3.27
CA TRP A 32 -20.58 -5.00 -2.56
C TRP A 32 -20.42 -6.13 -1.57
N LEU A 33 -21.48 -6.43 -0.81
CA LEU A 33 -21.49 -7.54 0.14
C LEU A 33 -21.34 -8.89 -0.56
N ALA A 34 -21.98 -9.08 -1.72
CA ALA A 34 -21.85 -10.30 -2.52
C ALA A 34 -20.45 -10.52 -3.07
N HIS A 35 -19.69 -9.45 -3.30
CA HIS A 35 -18.34 -9.48 -3.86
C HIS A 35 -17.22 -9.23 -2.85
N GLN A 36 -17.51 -9.21 -1.55
CA GLN A 36 -16.45 -9.14 -0.55
C GLN A 36 -15.75 -10.50 -0.36
N THR A 37 -14.57 -10.49 0.26
CA THR A 37 -13.71 -11.67 0.43
C THR A 37 -14.39 -12.83 1.17
N SER A 38 -15.35 -12.55 2.04
CA SER A 38 -16.17 -13.57 2.70
C SER A 38 -17.63 -13.36 2.38
N MET A 39 -18.31 -14.42 1.96
CA MET A 39 -19.74 -14.40 1.60
C MET A 39 -20.69 -14.58 2.80
N GLU A 40 -20.20 -14.97 3.95
CA GLU A 40 -21.03 -15.12 5.14
C GLU A 40 -21.14 -13.80 5.91
N LEU A 41 -22.35 -13.32 6.08
CA LEU A 41 -22.72 -12.08 6.79
C LEU A 41 -23.26 -12.36 8.19
N ASN A 42 -22.89 -13.46 8.82
CA ASN A 42 -23.35 -13.75 10.18
C ASN A 42 -22.41 -13.13 11.23
N GLU A 43 -22.89 -12.97 12.44
CA GLU A 43 -22.17 -12.35 13.56
C GLU A 43 -20.86 -13.08 13.93
N THR A 44 -20.71 -14.32 13.50
CA THR A 44 -19.52 -15.14 13.75
C THR A 44 -18.47 -15.05 12.63
N ASN A 45 -18.78 -14.38 11.52
CA ASN A 45 -17.89 -14.25 10.38
C ASN A 45 -16.84 -13.16 10.62
N THR A 46 -15.63 -13.58 10.94
CA THR A 46 -14.48 -12.68 11.17
C THR A 46 -13.99 -11.95 9.93
N PHE A 47 -14.43 -12.31 8.72
CA PHE A 47 -13.99 -11.73 7.45
C PHE A 47 -15.04 -10.84 6.76
N GLY A 48 -16.28 -10.82 7.22
CA GLY A 48 -17.38 -10.02 6.65
C GLY A 48 -17.22 -8.51 6.79
N TYR A 49 -16.19 -8.04 7.50
CA TYR A 49 -15.91 -6.63 7.76
C TYR A 49 -15.03 -5.94 6.68
N ARG A 50 -14.63 -6.63 5.61
CA ARG A 50 -13.62 -6.13 4.66
C ARG A 50 -13.95 -4.78 4.02
N ILE A 51 -15.18 -4.57 3.61
CA ILE A 51 -15.58 -3.29 3.00
C ILE A 51 -15.50 -2.16 4.04
N GLY A 52 -15.99 -2.40 5.26
CA GLY A 52 -15.86 -1.46 6.37
C GLY A 52 -14.40 -1.16 6.73
N LEU A 53 -13.53 -2.17 6.71
CA LEU A 53 -12.10 -1.99 6.95
C LEU A 53 -11.45 -1.11 5.88
N MET A 54 -11.69 -1.39 4.59
CA MET A 54 -11.16 -0.57 3.48
C MET A 54 -11.62 0.87 3.57
N THR A 55 -12.90 1.10 3.87
CA THR A 55 -13.46 2.43 4.08
C THR A 55 -12.80 3.15 5.26
N SER A 56 -12.61 2.45 6.38
CA SER A 56 -11.92 2.99 7.55
C SER A 56 -10.48 3.38 7.25
N GLN A 57 -9.76 2.56 6.49
CA GLN A 57 -8.39 2.86 6.06
C GLN A 57 -8.33 4.11 5.17
N VAL A 58 -9.25 4.27 4.23
CA VAL A 58 -9.35 5.47 3.39
C VAL A 58 -9.57 6.71 4.26
N ARG A 59 -10.56 6.69 5.15
CA ARG A 59 -10.84 7.80 6.06
C ARG A 59 -9.64 8.16 6.95
N HIS A 60 -8.98 7.15 7.49
CA HIS A 60 -7.85 7.35 8.41
C HIS A 60 -6.64 7.96 7.69
N MET A 61 -6.30 7.43 6.50
CA MET A 61 -5.11 7.83 5.77
C MET A 61 -5.25 9.21 5.13
N PHE A 62 -6.38 9.47 4.48
CA PHE A 62 -6.56 10.69 3.69
C PHE A 62 -7.27 11.82 4.47
N ARG A 63 -8.00 11.48 5.55
CA ARG A 63 -8.81 12.42 6.34
C ARG A 63 -9.81 13.21 5.49
N ASP A 64 -10.18 12.64 4.36
CA ASP A 64 -11.06 13.23 3.36
C ASP A 64 -12.07 12.18 2.90
N VAL A 65 -13.15 12.65 2.32
CA VAL A 65 -14.24 11.82 1.81
C VAL A 65 -14.14 11.78 0.28
N PRO A 66 -13.98 10.61 -0.33
CA PRO A 66 -13.95 10.52 -1.80
C PRO A 66 -15.32 10.91 -2.39
N ASP A 67 -15.27 11.66 -3.47
CA ASP A 67 -16.43 12.16 -4.20
C ASP A 67 -17.00 11.17 -5.23
N SER A 68 -16.24 10.12 -5.51
CA SER A 68 -16.57 9.16 -6.57
C SER A 68 -15.94 7.80 -6.32
N ILE A 69 -16.46 6.78 -6.99
CA ILE A 69 -15.88 5.43 -6.96
C ILE A 69 -14.43 5.39 -7.47
N ASP A 70 -14.09 6.23 -8.45
CA ASP A 70 -12.73 6.26 -8.98
C ASP A 70 -11.74 6.87 -7.98
N THR A 71 -12.14 7.91 -7.28
CA THR A 71 -11.37 8.51 -6.18
C THR A 71 -11.24 7.52 -5.02
N TYR A 72 -12.33 6.89 -4.59
CA TYR A 72 -12.30 5.86 -3.55
C TYR A 72 -11.37 4.70 -3.90
N ALA A 73 -11.47 4.17 -5.12
CA ALA A 73 -10.63 3.06 -5.56
C ALA A 73 -9.14 3.41 -5.57
N ARG A 74 -8.78 4.64 -5.95
CA ARG A 74 -7.39 5.12 -5.90
C ARG A 74 -6.90 5.26 -4.47
N MET A 75 -7.69 5.85 -3.58
CA MET A 75 -7.35 6.01 -2.16
C MET A 75 -7.18 4.64 -1.48
N SER A 76 -8.10 3.70 -1.72
CA SER A 76 -8.04 2.34 -1.18
C SER A 76 -6.80 1.58 -1.68
N GLN A 77 -6.50 1.65 -2.99
CA GLN A 77 -5.31 1.03 -3.54
C GLN A 77 -4.00 1.67 -3.02
N MET A 78 -3.99 2.99 -2.78
CA MET A 78 -2.84 3.67 -2.20
C MET A 78 -2.63 3.23 -0.75
N SER A 79 -3.69 3.13 0.05
CA SER A 79 -3.60 2.63 1.43
C SER A 79 -2.99 1.23 1.49
N GLN A 80 -3.42 0.34 0.61
CA GLN A 80 -2.85 -1.01 0.49
C GLN A 80 -1.37 -0.97 0.05
N ALA A 81 -1.06 -0.17 -0.96
CA ALA A 81 0.28 -0.10 -1.54
C ALA A 81 1.32 0.42 -0.54
N GLU A 82 0.99 1.48 0.18
CA GLU A 82 1.86 2.05 1.23
C GLU A 82 2.03 1.08 2.41
N ALA A 83 0.97 0.38 2.82
CA ALA A 83 1.08 -0.61 3.88
C ALA A 83 2.03 -1.76 3.51
N PHE A 84 1.91 -2.33 2.30
CA PHE A 84 2.81 -3.38 1.84
C PHE A 84 4.25 -2.89 1.71
N LYS A 85 4.45 -1.72 1.09
CA LYS A 85 5.77 -1.10 0.99
C LYS A 85 6.40 -0.94 2.38
N TYR A 86 5.69 -0.33 3.31
CA TYR A 86 6.14 -0.10 4.67
C TYR A 86 6.60 -1.39 5.36
N PHE A 87 5.76 -2.43 5.37
CA PHE A 87 6.10 -3.68 6.02
C PHE A 87 7.29 -4.39 5.37
N ILE A 88 7.36 -4.43 4.04
CA ILE A 88 8.49 -5.06 3.33
C ILE A 88 9.79 -4.31 3.65
N GLU A 89 9.79 -2.98 3.55
CA GLU A 89 10.96 -2.16 3.85
C GLU A 89 11.41 -2.32 5.30
N ARG A 90 10.45 -2.34 6.28
CA ARG A 90 10.76 -2.55 7.71
C ARG A 90 11.40 -3.91 7.97
N PHE A 91 10.95 -4.96 7.31
CA PHE A 91 11.56 -6.29 7.45
C PHE A 91 12.96 -6.33 6.82
N ARG A 92 13.13 -5.72 5.66
CA ARG A 92 14.42 -5.69 4.95
C ARG A 92 15.46 -4.82 5.68
N THR A 93 15.08 -3.65 6.19
CA THR A 93 16.00 -2.79 6.97
C THR A 93 16.39 -3.40 8.31
N ALA A 94 15.58 -4.30 8.86
CA ALA A 94 15.87 -5.07 10.08
C ALA A 94 16.51 -6.45 9.77
N LYS A 95 17.17 -6.60 8.62
CA LYS A 95 17.79 -7.82 8.14
C LYS A 95 18.61 -8.51 9.24
N TRP A 96 18.44 -9.81 9.32
CA TRP A 96 18.90 -10.81 10.28
C TRP A 96 18.16 -10.80 11.62
N ASN A 97 17.58 -9.70 12.09
CA ASN A 97 16.61 -9.72 13.18
C ASN A 97 15.22 -10.16 12.68
N LYS A 98 14.91 -9.82 11.43
CA LYS A 98 13.71 -10.26 10.71
C LYS A 98 14.15 -10.89 9.40
N THR A 99 13.69 -12.11 9.13
CA THR A 99 14.18 -12.94 8.01
C THR A 99 13.19 -13.10 6.88
N GLY A 100 11.95 -12.67 7.05
CA GLY A 100 10.95 -12.72 5.99
C GLY A 100 9.59 -12.21 6.43
N ILE A 101 8.75 -11.92 5.46
CA ILE A 101 7.35 -11.53 5.63
C ILE A 101 6.51 -12.24 4.58
N ILE A 102 5.37 -12.77 4.99
CA ILE A 102 4.35 -13.30 4.10
C ILE A 102 3.21 -12.31 4.07
N TRP A 103 2.89 -11.80 2.89
CA TRP A 103 1.75 -10.92 2.68
C TRP A 103 0.62 -11.65 1.95
N TRP A 104 -0.61 -11.25 2.20
CA TRP A 104 -1.81 -11.86 1.67
C TRP A 104 -2.51 -10.89 0.71
N ASN A 105 -2.85 -11.23 -0.55
CA ASN A 105 -2.44 -12.41 -1.30
C ASN A 105 -2.11 -11.97 -2.75
N VAL A 106 -1.72 -12.91 -3.63
CA VAL A 106 -1.26 -12.56 -4.99
C VAL A 106 -2.40 -12.28 -5.94
N LEU A 107 -3.39 -13.21 -6.03
CA LEU A 107 -4.40 -13.20 -7.08
C LEU A 107 -5.78 -13.49 -6.52
N ASP A 108 -6.77 -12.74 -6.99
CA ASP A 108 -8.17 -13.03 -6.71
C ASP A 108 -8.62 -14.34 -7.40
N GLY A 109 -9.25 -15.23 -6.64
CA GLY A 109 -9.79 -16.48 -7.17
C GLY A 109 -11.12 -16.32 -7.91
N TRP A 110 -11.78 -15.18 -7.75
CA TRP A 110 -13.04 -14.80 -8.40
C TRP A 110 -13.19 -13.27 -8.39
N GLN A 111 -14.24 -12.72 -8.99
CA GLN A 111 -14.50 -11.28 -9.00
C GLN A 111 -14.89 -10.79 -7.60
N GLN A 112 -13.94 -10.21 -6.89
CA GLN A 112 -14.13 -9.79 -5.49
C GLN A 112 -13.41 -8.48 -5.15
N VAL A 113 -13.90 -7.85 -4.09
CA VAL A 113 -13.24 -6.75 -3.39
C VAL A 113 -12.35 -7.35 -2.31
N SER A 114 -11.02 -7.28 -2.49
CA SER A 114 -10.08 -8.07 -1.69
C SER A 114 -8.71 -7.42 -1.50
N ASP A 115 -7.90 -8.09 -0.68
CA ASP A 115 -6.50 -7.75 -0.41
C ASP A 115 -5.53 -8.22 -1.52
N ALA A 116 -5.97 -8.99 -2.50
CA ALA A 116 -5.10 -9.46 -3.59
C ALA A 116 -4.48 -8.29 -4.37
N VAL A 117 -3.23 -8.44 -4.78
CA VAL A 117 -2.50 -7.41 -5.53
C VAL A 117 -2.68 -7.51 -7.04
N VAL A 118 -3.24 -8.62 -7.51
CA VAL A 118 -3.71 -8.84 -8.89
C VAL A 118 -5.17 -9.24 -8.83
N ASN A 119 -6.03 -8.60 -9.61
CA ASN A 119 -7.44 -8.93 -9.63
C ASN A 119 -7.72 -10.21 -10.44
N TYR A 120 -8.95 -10.72 -10.37
CA TYR A 120 -9.39 -11.93 -11.08
C TYR A 120 -9.13 -11.88 -12.61
N ASN A 121 -9.17 -10.71 -13.22
CA ASN A 121 -8.91 -10.52 -14.65
C ASN A 121 -7.40 -10.32 -14.95
N PHE A 122 -6.50 -10.76 -14.07
CA PHE A 122 -5.04 -10.67 -14.19
C PHE A 122 -4.51 -9.22 -14.35
N ARG A 123 -5.25 -8.23 -13.88
CA ARG A 123 -4.82 -6.83 -13.89
C ARG A 123 -4.15 -6.50 -12.55
N PRO A 124 -2.89 -6.05 -12.56
CA PRO A 124 -2.20 -5.65 -11.32
C PRO A 124 -2.88 -4.41 -10.72
N LYS A 125 -3.07 -4.44 -9.40
CA LYS A 125 -3.44 -3.28 -8.60
C LYS A 125 -2.18 -2.45 -8.27
N LEU A 126 -2.35 -1.25 -7.73
CA LEU A 126 -1.23 -0.35 -7.42
C LEU A 126 -0.17 -1.00 -6.52
N ALA A 127 -0.60 -1.76 -5.53
CA ALA A 127 0.28 -2.47 -4.59
C ALA A 127 1.29 -3.40 -5.28
N TYR A 128 0.95 -4.00 -6.41
CA TYR A 128 1.88 -4.85 -7.18
C TYR A 128 3.17 -4.11 -7.54
N SER A 129 3.06 -2.87 -8.01
CA SER A 129 4.22 -2.06 -8.39
C SER A 129 5.05 -1.62 -7.17
N PHE A 130 4.39 -1.36 -6.05
CA PHE A 130 5.06 -0.99 -4.80
C PHE A 130 5.83 -2.16 -4.22
N ILE A 131 5.21 -3.35 -4.15
CA ILE A 131 5.87 -4.59 -3.72
C ILE A 131 7.08 -4.89 -4.61
N ARG A 132 6.92 -4.82 -5.94
CA ARG A 132 8.01 -5.08 -6.88
C ARG A 132 9.22 -4.20 -6.59
N ARG A 133 9.02 -2.89 -6.38
CA ARG A 133 10.11 -1.95 -6.05
C ARG A 133 10.69 -2.21 -4.67
N ALA A 134 9.84 -2.45 -3.67
CA ALA A 134 10.31 -2.74 -2.31
C ALA A 134 11.07 -4.07 -2.20
N GLN A 135 10.92 -4.98 -3.18
CA GLN A 135 11.62 -6.26 -3.28
C GLN A 135 12.76 -6.28 -4.30
N GLU A 136 13.16 -5.14 -4.86
CA GLU A 136 14.37 -5.08 -5.68
C GLU A 136 15.59 -5.58 -4.87
N PRO A 137 16.53 -6.33 -5.47
CA PRO A 137 17.66 -6.91 -4.73
C PRO A 137 18.48 -5.90 -3.95
N VAL A 138 18.57 -4.67 -4.44
CA VAL A 138 19.20 -3.55 -3.76
C VAL A 138 18.13 -2.50 -3.46
N LEU A 139 18.03 -2.09 -2.20
CA LEU A 139 17.01 -1.16 -1.74
C LEU A 139 17.63 -0.08 -0.86
N MET A 140 17.15 1.15 -1.01
CA MET A 140 17.31 2.20 0.00
C MET A 140 15.95 2.56 0.60
N ALA A 141 15.88 2.64 1.92
CA ALA A 141 14.65 2.95 2.65
C ALA A 141 14.96 3.72 3.94
N PHE A 142 14.01 4.56 4.36
CA PHE A 142 14.10 5.24 5.66
C PHE A 142 13.60 4.34 6.80
N SER A 143 14.20 4.52 7.99
CA SER A 143 13.64 3.96 9.24
C SER A 143 12.33 4.65 9.64
N ASP A 144 11.70 4.16 10.70
CA ASP A 144 10.73 4.97 11.44
C ASP A 144 11.45 6.17 12.08
N PRO A 145 10.72 7.29 12.32
CA PRO A 145 11.32 8.43 12.98
C PRO A 145 11.84 8.05 14.38
N GLN A 146 13.04 8.46 14.68
CA GLN A 146 13.62 8.33 16.01
C GLN A 146 12.94 9.32 16.99
N GLN A 147 13.22 9.19 18.30
CA GLN A 147 12.63 10.06 19.33
C GLN A 147 12.94 11.54 19.13
N ASP A 148 14.06 11.86 18.50
CA ASP A 148 14.52 13.22 18.16
C ASP A 148 13.99 13.72 16.80
N GLY A 149 13.19 12.92 16.11
CA GLY A 149 12.59 13.27 14.82
C GLY A 149 13.46 12.96 13.59
N TRP A 150 14.64 12.38 13.78
CA TRP A 150 15.50 11.95 12.67
C TRP A 150 15.07 10.59 12.10
N TYR A 151 15.43 10.37 10.85
CA TYR A 151 15.23 9.12 10.12
C TYR A 151 16.58 8.57 9.70
N ASP A 152 16.84 7.31 10.01
CA ASP A 152 18.01 6.63 9.46
C ASP A 152 17.73 6.22 8.01
N LEU A 153 18.69 6.47 7.13
CA LEU A 153 18.68 5.96 5.76
C LEU A 153 19.42 4.61 5.73
N HIS A 154 18.73 3.57 5.33
CA HIS A 154 19.26 2.21 5.19
C HIS A 154 19.50 1.85 3.73
N ALA A 155 20.64 1.21 3.46
CA ALA A 155 20.92 0.56 2.19
C ALA A 155 21.01 -0.96 2.40
N VAL A 156 20.16 -1.72 1.73
CA VAL A 156 20.06 -3.19 1.82
C VAL A 156 20.50 -3.80 0.51
N ASN A 157 21.32 -4.84 0.60
CA ASN A 157 21.81 -5.61 -0.54
C ASN A 157 21.54 -7.10 -0.32
N ASP A 158 20.68 -7.69 -1.14
CA ASP A 158 20.36 -9.12 -1.14
C ASP A 158 21.11 -9.89 -2.23
N THR A 159 22.08 -9.24 -2.89
CA THR A 159 22.93 -9.90 -3.88
C THR A 159 24.13 -10.57 -3.22
N GLN A 160 24.77 -11.49 -3.93
CA GLN A 160 25.95 -12.22 -3.47
C GLN A 160 27.28 -11.46 -3.63
N THR A 161 27.22 -10.21 -4.10
CA THR A 161 28.40 -9.35 -4.30
C THR A 161 28.19 -8.01 -3.61
N ALA A 162 29.26 -7.40 -3.13
CA ALA A 162 29.20 -6.04 -2.60
C ALA A 162 28.81 -5.05 -3.70
N VAL A 163 28.00 -4.06 -3.36
CA VAL A 163 27.56 -3.00 -4.28
C VAL A 163 27.98 -1.63 -3.77
N VAL A 164 28.31 -0.74 -4.69
CA VAL A 164 28.55 0.69 -4.40
C VAL A 164 27.37 1.46 -4.94
N LEU A 165 26.71 2.20 -4.06
CA LEU A 165 25.53 3.00 -4.38
C LEU A 165 25.86 4.48 -4.27
N THR A 166 25.47 5.26 -5.28
CA THR A 166 25.35 6.71 -5.17
C THR A 166 23.88 7.04 -4.93
N TYR A 167 23.61 7.89 -3.96
CA TYR A 167 22.25 8.24 -3.60
C TYR A 167 22.04 9.75 -3.45
N GLU A 168 20.80 10.16 -3.65
CA GLU A 168 20.31 11.51 -3.39
C GLU A 168 18.97 11.42 -2.65
N VAL A 169 18.80 12.26 -1.66
CA VAL A 169 17.55 12.50 -0.96
C VAL A 169 17.07 13.90 -1.33
N ARG A 170 15.86 14.00 -1.84
CA ARG A 170 15.27 15.25 -2.29
C ARG A 170 13.92 15.49 -1.64
N ASP A 171 13.63 16.74 -1.31
CA ASP A 171 12.30 17.14 -0.85
C ASP A 171 11.38 17.36 -2.05
N LEU A 172 10.40 16.48 -2.22
CA LEU A 172 9.42 16.57 -3.31
C LEU A 172 8.22 17.46 -2.97
N TRP A 173 8.13 17.97 -1.75
CA TRP A 173 6.98 18.76 -1.34
C TRP A 173 6.95 20.11 -2.08
N GLY A 174 5.90 20.29 -2.87
CA GLY A 174 5.73 21.50 -3.69
C GLY A 174 6.65 21.60 -4.91
N ALA A 175 7.50 20.60 -5.17
CA ALA A 175 8.37 20.62 -6.35
C ALA A 175 7.59 20.28 -7.64
N ALA A 176 7.88 21.02 -8.71
CA ALA A 176 7.25 20.79 -10.02
C ALA A 176 7.72 19.49 -10.69
N SER A 177 8.92 19.02 -10.36
CA SER A 177 9.49 17.75 -10.85
C SER A 177 10.55 17.25 -9.86
N GLN A 178 10.96 15.99 -10.02
CA GLN A 178 12.04 15.42 -9.22
C GLN A 178 13.36 16.21 -9.36
N ASP A 179 13.70 16.64 -10.54
CA ASP A 179 14.94 17.38 -10.80
C ASP A 179 14.93 18.80 -10.22
N ALA A 180 13.73 19.40 -10.08
CA ALA A 180 13.55 20.70 -9.46
C ALA A 180 13.46 20.64 -7.91
N ALA A 181 13.36 19.44 -7.32
CA ALA A 181 13.25 19.25 -5.89
C ALA A 181 14.58 19.56 -5.18
N PRO A 182 14.56 20.31 -4.05
CA PRO A 182 15.76 20.61 -3.27
C PRO A 182 16.49 19.33 -2.85
N LEU A 183 17.80 19.30 -3.07
CA LEU A 183 18.68 18.23 -2.59
C LEU A 183 18.90 18.42 -1.08
N LEU A 184 18.52 17.42 -0.29
CA LEU A 184 18.70 17.41 1.16
C LEU A 184 19.99 16.69 1.57
N LEU A 185 20.27 15.57 0.92
CA LEU A 185 21.41 14.72 1.23
C LEU A 185 21.86 13.97 -0.02
N SER A 186 23.17 13.77 -0.17
CA SER A 186 23.74 12.89 -1.19
C SER A 186 24.98 12.21 -0.66
N GLY A 187 25.31 11.05 -1.23
CA GLY A 187 26.52 10.35 -0.83
C GLY A 187 26.78 9.09 -1.63
N ILE A 188 27.84 8.40 -1.21
CA ILE A 188 28.23 7.10 -1.75
C ILE A 188 28.36 6.14 -0.57
N VAL A 189 27.78 4.96 -0.69
CA VAL A 189 27.86 3.90 0.32
C VAL A 189 28.21 2.56 -0.32
N THR A 190 29.11 1.83 0.33
CA THR A 190 29.39 0.43 -0.02
C THR A 190 28.61 -0.49 0.89
N VAL A 191 27.75 -1.33 0.31
CA VAL A 191 26.96 -2.32 1.02
C VAL A 191 27.54 -3.70 0.74
N PRO A 192 27.97 -4.46 1.76
CA PRO A 192 28.54 -5.79 1.55
C PRO A 192 27.49 -6.73 0.94
N ALA A 193 27.98 -7.83 0.37
CA ALA A 193 27.11 -8.92 -0.08
C ALA A 193 26.19 -9.35 1.03
N ASP A 194 24.92 -9.58 0.71
CA ASP A 194 23.89 -10.02 1.64
C ASP A 194 23.82 -9.19 2.95
N GLY A 195 24.07 -7.89 2.82
CA GLY A 195 24.30 -6.96 3.92
C GLY A 195 23.24 -5.86 4.06
N ASN A 196 23.38 -5.15 5.18
CA ASN A 196 22.62 -3.95 5.49
C ASN A 196 23.59 -2.89 6.06
N ARG A 197 23.44 -1.65 5.64
CA ARG A 197 24.11 -0.49 6.20
C ARG A 197 23.06 0.56 6.55
N GLY A 198 22.97 0.93 7.81
CA GLY A 198 22.11 2.00 8.33
C GLY A 198 22.92 3.06 9.05
N GLY A 199 22.34 4.25 9.15
CA GLY A 199 22.92 5.40 9.84
C GLY A 199 23.72 6.31 8.92
N ALA A 200 23.15 7.43 8.55
CA ALA A 200 23.80 8.64 8.08
C ALA A 200 23.10 9.84 8.69
#